data_4858cd0a6c8347500b7df3b735baa823
#
_entry.id   4858cd0a6c8347500b7df3b735baa823
#
_cell.length_a   1.000
_cell.length_b   1.000
_cell.length_c   1.000
_cell.angle_alpha   90.00
_cell.angle_beta   90.00
_cell.angle_gamma   90.00
#
_symmetry.space_group_name_H-M   'P 1'
#
loop_
_entity.id
_entity.type
_entity.pdbx_description
1 polymer ?
#
loop_
_entity_poly.entity_id
_entity_poly.type
_entity_poly.pdbx_seq_one_letter_code
_entity_poly.pdbx_strand_id
1 'polypeptide(L)'
;MQDYYKTLEVLPTATLTEIKRSYRRLARQYHPDLNQKALDSHIKRLNEAYEVLRDPVKRAAYDEQRAEAALRAKLRRQQAQARSEPQMTWVEGFFGFVQELKKGLNEE
;
A
#
# COMPACT_ATOMS: atom_id res chain seq x y z
N MET A 1 -4.71 2.38 -6.22
CA MET A 1 -4.75 0.92 -5.92
C MET A 1 -5.84 0.64 -4.90
N GLN A 2 -6.74 -0.29 -5.21
CA GLN A 2 -7.83 -0.64 -4.28
C GLN A 2 -7.28 -1.40 -3.08
N ASP A 3 -7.76 -1.07 -1.89
CA ASP A 3 -7.38 -1.76 -0.68
C ASP A 3 -8.36 -2.89 -0.39
N TYR A 4 -8.01 -4.09 -0.80
CA TYR A 4 -8.84 -5.27 -0.63
C TYR A 4 -9.05 -5.66 0.83
N TYR A 5 -8.07 -5.37 1.69
CA TYR A 5 -8.19 -5.62 3.12
C TYR A 5 -9.26 -4.72 3.75
N LYS A 6 -9.30 -3.44 3.36
CA LYS A 6 -10.36 -2.53 3.80
C LYS A 6 -11.72 -2.92 3.26
N THR A 7 -11.77 -3.37 2.00
CA THR A 7 -13.02 -3.84 1.38
C THR A 7 -13.63 -4.99 2.18
N LEU A 8 -12.80 -5.92 2.64
CA LEU A 8 -13.24 -7.04 3.47
C LEU A 8 -13.27 -6.73 4.97
N GLU A 9 -12.94 -5.50 5.36
CA GLU A 9 -12.92 -5.07 6.76
C GLU A 9 -12.03 -5.95 7.64
N VAL A 10 -10.86 -6.33 7.12
CA VAL A 10 -9.86 -7.12 7.85
C VAL A 10 -8.51 -6.43 7.84
N LEU A 11 -7.65 -6.81 8.77
CA LEU A 11 -6.27 -6.32 8.81
C LEU A 11 -5.42 -7.04 7.75
N PRO A 12 -4.33 -6.42 7.28
CA PRO A 12 -3.41 -7.08 6.34
C PRO A 12 -2.78 -8.36 6.90
N THR A 13 -2.79 -8.53 8.22
CA THR A 13 -2.29 -9.72 8.92
C THR A 13 -3.36 -10.80 9.11
N ALA A 14 -4.57 -10.59 8.60
CA ALA A 14 -5.68 -11.51 8.80
C ALA A 14 -5.39 -12.90 8.24
N THR A 15 -5.85 -13.92 8.96
CA THR A 15 -5.77 -15.31 8.50
C THR A 15 -6.81 -15.56 7.41
N LEU A 16 -6.63 -16.65 6.65
CA LEU A 16 -7.60 -17.05 5.63
C LEU A 16 -8.99 -17.30 6.23
N THR A 17 -9.04 -17.87 7.42
CA THR A 17 -10.29 -18.08 8.15
C THR A 17 -11.00 -16.76 8.47
N GLU A 18 -10.27 -15.77 8.92
CA GLU A 18 -10.81 -14.44 9.19
C GLU A 18 -11.33 -13.76 7.92
N ILE A 19 -10.59 -13.89 6.82
CA ILE A 19 -10.98 -13.36 5.51
C ILE A 19 -12.29 -14.00 5.03
N LYS A 20 -12.40 -15.32 5.12
CA LYS A 20 -13.62 -16.05 4.74
C LYS A 20 -14.81 -15.67 5.61
N ARG A 21 -14.60 -15.53 6.90
CA ARG A 21 -15.65 -15.14 7.86
C ARG A 21 -16.16 -13.74 7.54
N SER A 22 -15.28 -12.80 7.35
CA SER A 22 -15.64 -11.43 7.02
C SER A 22 -16.36 -11.33 5.68
N TYR A 23 -15.89 -12.05 4.68
CA TYR A 23 -16.54 -12.09 3.37
C TYR A 23 -18.00 -12.58 3.49
N ARG A 24 -18.22 -13.68 4.21
CA ARG A 24 -19.57 -14.24 4.40
C ARG A 24 -20.48 -13.27 5.13
N ARG A 25 -19.95 -12.60 6.17
CA ARG A 25 -20.69 -11.59 6.93
C ARG A 25 -21.11 -10.43 6.05
N LEU A 26 -20.19 -9.89 5.27
CA LEU A 26 -20.45 -8.76 4.37
C LEU A 26 -21.37 -9.14 3.21
N ALA A 27 -21.19 -10.34 2.65
CA ALA A 27 -22.06 -10.82 1.59
C ALA A 27 -23.53 -10.96 2.03
N ARG A 28 -23.76 -11.36 3.27
CA ARG A 28 -25.11 -11.40 3.87
C ARG A 28 -25.66 -10.00 4.11
N GLN A 29 -24.81 -9.08 4.53
CA GLN A 29 -25.19 -7.70 4.85
C GLN A 29 -25.65 -6.95 3.61
N TYR A 30 -25.03 -7.21 2.47
CA TYR A 30 -25.36 -6.57 1.18
C TYR A 30 -26.30 -7.45 0.36
N HIS A 31 -27.42 -7.88 0.97
CA HIS A 31 -28.41 -8.70 0.25
C HIS A 31 -29.09 -7.89 -0.86
N PRO A 32 -29.38 -8.47 -2.04
CA PRO A 32 -29.86 -7.73 -3.22
C PRO A 32 -31.25 -7.10 -3.11
N ASP A 33 -31.96 -7.30 -1.99
CA ASP A 33 -33.34 -6.80 -1.83
C ASP A 33 -33.41 -5.32 -1.41
N LEU A 34 -32.30 -4.65 -1.08
CA LEU A 34 -32.35 -3.30 -0.51
C LEU A 34 -32.16 -2.16 -1.52
N ASN A 35 -31.18 -2.24 -2.39
CA ASN A 35 -30.93 -1.24 -3.44
C ASN A 35 -29.97 -1.83 -4.47
N GLN A 36 -30.52 -2.28 -5.60
CA GLN A 36 -29.77 -3.12 -6.55
C GLN A 36 -28.51 -2.46 -7.11
N LYS A 37 -28.53 -1.19 -7.46
CA LYS A 37 -27.36 -0.54 -8.11
C LYS A 37 -26.18 -0.35 -7.17
N ALA A 38 -26.43 0.14 -5.96
CA ALA A 38 -25.38 0.36 -4.97
C ALA A 38 -24.83 -0.96 -4.44
N LEU A 39 -25.72 -1.96 -4.27
CA LEU A 39 -25.36 -3.30 -3.78
C LEU A 39 -24.55 -4.08 -4.80
N ASP A 40 -24.90 -3.99 -6.10
CA ASP A 40 -24.14 -4.66 -7.17
C ASP A 40 -22.69 -4.19 -7.20
N SER A 41 -22.45 -2.89 -7.06
CA SER A 41 -21.10 -2.34 -6.96
C SER A 41 -20.34 -2.87 -5.75
N HIS A 42 -20.98 -2.91 -4.60
CA HIS A 42 -20.38 -3.39 -3.36
C HIS A 42 -20.06 -4.89 -3.43
N ILE A 43 -21.00 -5.70 -3.93
CA ILE A 43 -20.82 -7.13 -4.09
C ILE A 43 -19.69 -7.42 -5.08
N LYS A 44 -19.62 -6.67 -6.16
CA LYS A 44 -18.55 -6.81 -7.15
C LYS A 44 -17.17 -6.55 -6.55
N ARG A 45 -17.03 -5.47 -5.79
CA ARG A 45 -15.78 -5.16 -5.07
C ARG A 45 -15.43 -6.20 -4.04
N LEU A 46 -16.44 -6.65 -3.30
CA LEU A 46 -16.29 -7.67 -2.26
C LEU A 46 -15.78 -8.99 -2.86
N ASN A 47 -16.40 -9.42 -3.96
CA ASN A 47 -16.01 -10.64 -4.67
C ASN A 47 -14.60 -10.55 -5.25
N GLU A 48 -14.23 -9.41 -5.81
CA GLU A 48 -12.90 -9.15 -6.35
C GLU A 48 -11.84 -9.23 -5.26
N ALA A 49 -12.09 -8.56 -4.12
CA ALA A 49 -11.19 -8.59 -2.97
C ALA A 49 -11.03 -10.02 -2.42
N TYR A 50 -12.13 -10.74 -2.28
CA TYR A 50 -12.11 -12.10 -1.77
C TYR A 50 -11.38 -13.06 -2.71
N GLU A 51 -11.59 -12.93 -4.01
CA GLU A 51 -10.92 -13.79 -4.99
C GLU A 51 -9.40 -13.65 -4.93
N VAL A 52 -8.90 -12.44 -4.73
CA VAL A 52 -7.45 -12.18 -4.60
C VAL A 52 -6.92 -12.67 -3.26
N LEU A 53 -7.59 -12.32 -2.17
CA LEU A 53 -7.06 -12.58 -0.83
C LEU A 53 -7.23 -14.03 -0.36
N ARG A 54 -8.17 -14.78 -0.96
CA ARG A 54 -8.36 -16.20 -0.62
C ARG A 54 -7.27 -17.11 -1.19
N ASP A 55 -6.64 -16.69 -2.28
CA ASP A 55 -5.61 -17.49 -2.96
C ASP A 55 -4.23 -17.04 -2.44
N PRO A 56 -3.42 -17.96 -1.85
CA PRO A 56 -2.12 -17.59 -1.31
C PRO A 56 -1.18 -16.95 -2.34
N VAL A 57 -1.21 -17.41 -3.59
CA VAL A 57 -0.36 -16.88 -4.66
C VAL A 57 -0.80 -15.47 -5.06
N LYS A 58 -2.09 -15.29 -5.29
CA LYS A 58 -2.65 -13.98 -5.64
C LYS A 58 -2.48 -12.98 -4.49
N ARG A 59 -2.69 -13.44 -3.27
CA ARG A 59 -2.51 -12.61 -2.08
C ARG A 59 -1.07 -12.13 -1.95
N ALA A 60 -0.09 -13.04 -2.14
CA ALA A 60 1.33 -12.69 -2.07
C ALA A 60 1.69 -11.65 -3.13
N ALA A 61 1.21 -11.83 -4.36
CA ALA A 61 1.43 -10.87 -5.44
C ALA A 61 0.79 -9.50 -5.13
N TYR A 62 -0.41 -9.51 -4.58
CA TYR A 62 -1.10 -8.29 -4.16
C TYR A 62 -0.35 -7.57 -3.03
N ASP A 63 0.11 -8.31 -2.03
CA ASP A 63 0.87 -7.76 -0.91
C ASP A 63 2.18 -7.12 -1.39
N GLU A 64 2.84 -7.73 -2.36
CA GLU A 64 4.05 -7.18 -2.96
C GLU A 64 3.76 -5.86 -3.69
N GLN A 65 2.72 -5.82 -4.52
CA GLN A 65 2.30 -4.60 -5.20
C GLN A 65 1.91 -3.50 -4.22
N ARG A 66 1.25 -3.87 -3.14
CA ARG A 66 0.85 -2.96 -2.08
C ARG A 66 2.06 -2.34 -1.38
N ALA A 67 3.07 -3.15 -1.08
CA ALA A 67 4.31 -2.70 -0.47
C ALA A 67 5.09 -1.76 -1.40
N GLU A 68 5.15 -2.08 -2.69
CA GLU A 68 5.78 -1.21 -3.69
C GLU A 68 5.05 0.13 -3.83
N ALA A 69 3.73 0.11 -3.87
CA ALA A 69 2.91 1.32 -3.95
C ALA A 69 3.11 2.22 -2.73
N ALA A 70 3.18 1.62 -1.54
CA ALA A 70 3.45 2.34 -0.29
C ALA A 70 4.84 2.97 -0.29
N LEU A 71 5.84 2.24 -0.79
CA LEU A 71 7.20 2.74 -0.90
C LEU A 71 7.29 3.91 -1.88
N ARG A 72 6.66 3.80 -3.05
CA ARG A 72 6.61 4.89 -4.03
C ARG A 72 5.94 6.14 -3.46
N ALA A 73 4.85 5.97 -2.74
CA ALA A 73 4.15 7.07 -2.09
C ALA A 73 5.03 7.76 -1.04
N LYS A 74 5.77 6.97 -0.27
CA LYS A 74 6.71 7.48 0.73
C LYS A 74 7.84 8.28 0.07
N LEU A 75 8.40 7.75 -1.02
CA LEU A 75 9.48 8.43 -1.76
C LEU A 75 9.00 9.74 -2.38
N ARG A 76 7.79 9.76 -2.95
CA ARG A 76 7.21 10.99 -3.49
C ARG A 76 6.99 12.04 -2.41
N ARG A 77 6.53 11.65 -1.22
CA ARG A 77 6.35 12.57 -0.10
C ARG A 77 7.68 13.15 0.35
N GLN A 78 8.73 12.34 0.42
CA GLN A 78 10.07 12.79 0.78
C GLN A 78 10.62 13.76 -0.26
N GLN A 79 10.43 13.49 -1.56
CA GLN A 79 10.82 14.39 -2.63
C GLN A 79 10.05 15.70 -2.60
N ALA A 80 8.75 15.65 -2.35
CA ALA A 80 7.92 16.85 -2.22
C ALA A 80 8.35 17.70 -1.03
N GLN A 81 8.66 17.08 0.10
CA GLN A 81 9.17 17.79 1.28
C GLN A 81 10.54 18.41 1.01
N ALA A 82 11.42 17.68 0.33
CA ALA A 82 12.72 18.20 -0.05
C ALA A 82 12.63 19.40 -1.01
N ARG A 83 11.59 19.42 -1.88
CA ARG A 83 11.33 20.55 -2.77
C ARG A 83 10.67 21.73 -2.07
N SER A 84 9.86 21.48 -1.06
CA SER A 84 9.14 22.53 -0.34
C SER A 84 9.98 23.17 0.75
N GLU A 85 11.00 22.51 1.27
CA GLU A 85 11.94 23.07 2.23
C GLU A 85 13.03 23.86 1.48
N PRO A 86 13.15 25.17 1.73
CA PRO A 86 14.18 25.97 1.05
C PRO A 86 15.60 25.65 1.52
N GLN A 87 15.73 24.78 2.49
CA GLN A 87 17.02 24.40 3.05
C GLN A 87 17.34 22.94 2.72
N MET A 88 18.08 22.76 1.65
CA MET A 88 18.73 21.47 1.37
C MET A 88 20.07 21.34 2.08
N THR A 89 20.14 21.85 3.28
CA THR A 89 21.38 21.91 4.07
C THR A 89 21.99 20.53 4.32
N TRP A 90 21.16 19.52 4.50
CA TRP A 90 21.67 18.17 4.69
C TRP A 90 22.28 17.59 3.39
N VAL A 91 21.72 17.94 2.22
CA VAL A 91 22.27 17.50 0.93
C VAL A 91 23.60 18.21 0.66
N GLU A 92 23.67 19.50 0.91
CA GLU A 92 24.90 20.28 0.80
C GLU A 92 25.96 19.78 1.77
N GLY A 93 25.58 19.50 3.02
CA GLY A 93 26.46 18.90 4.00
C GLY A 93 26.95 17.52 3.59
N PHE A 94 26.07 16.70 3.02
CA PHE A 94 26.43 15.38 2.51
C PHE A 94 27.43 15.46 1.34
N PHE A 95 27.19 16.35 0.38
CA PHE A 95 28.12 16.58 -0.72
C PHE A 95 29.46 17.12 -0.23
N GLY A 96 29.45 18.03 0.73
CA GLY A 96 30.68 18.53 1.36
C GLY A 96 31.47 17.41 2.01
N PHE A 97 30.78 16.54 2.74
CA PHE A 97 31.37 15.38 3.39
C PHE A 97 32.01 14.41 2.39
N VAL A 98 31.31 14.10 1.30
CA VAL A 98 31.81 13.21 0.24
C VAL A 98 33.04 13.83 -0.44
N GLN A 99 33.04 15.14 -0.68
CA GLN A 99 34.19 15.84 -1.29
C GLN A 99 35.41 15.83 -0.36
N GLU A 100 35.21 15.99 0.93
CA GLU A 100 36.29 15.90 1.91
C GLU A 100 36.88 14.48 1.96
N LEU A 101 36.05 13.45 1.87
CA LEU A 101 36.51 12.07 1.78
C LEU A 101 37.35 11.83 0.54
N LYS A 102 36.93 12.38 -0.60
CA LYS A 102 37.69 12.28 -1.85
C LYS A 102 39.01 13.00 -1.78
N LYS A 103 39.06 14.15 -1.14
CA LYS A 103 40.31 14.89 -0.91
C LYS A 103 41.28 14.10 -0.04
N GLY A 104 40.77 13.50 1.03
CA GLY A 104 41.57 12.64 1.90
C GLY A 104 42.16 11.43 1.19
N LEU A 105 41.42 10.87 0.23
CA LEU A 105 41.89 9.74 -0.57
C LEU A 105 42.91 10.15 -1.63
N ASN A 106 42.81 11.37 -2.15
CA ASN A 106 43.72 11.88 -3.20
C ASN A 106 45.00 12.47 -2.66
N GLU A 107 45.09 12.79 -1.39
CA GLU A 107 46.28 13.35 -0.77
C GLU A 107 47.31 12.30 -0.35
N GLU A 108 46.98 11.02 -0.50
CA GLU A 108 47.95 9.94 -0.36
C GLU A 108 48.60 9.63 -1.71
#